data_6a397b877faaaeca7d814dac5fa13a4f
#
_entry.id   6a397b877faaaeca7d814dac5fa13a4f
#
_cell.length_a   1.000
_cell.length_b   1.000
_cell.length_c   1.000
_cell.angle_alpha   90.00
_cell.angle_beta   90.00
_cell.angle_gamma   90.00
#
_symmetry.space_group_name_H-M   'P 1'
#
loop_
_entity.id
_entity.type
_entity.pdbx_description
1 polymer ?
#
loop_
_entity_poly.entity_id
_entity_poly.type
_entity_poly.pdbx_seq_one_letter_code
_entity_poly.pdbx_strand_id
1 'polypeptide(L)'
;MSLSDADVYDRFMGRYSRPLAVPFADFAGLPLDGRVLDVGCGPGALTAELAQRAGPGRVTAVDPSEEFVAALRGRHPGVQVIRAPAEDLPFEGGCFDATLAQLVVNVMDDPVAGLREMARVTRDGGVVAACVWDFTDGGPIGPFWDAAQALDPEVETGSVCPGSRAGHLADLFRAAGIGDIVDGAVAVDVEHATFEDWWEPFTLGDVAPSGAYVAGLEPDRRTALRELCRERLPEPPFVVSAKAWVTRGAA
;
A
#
# COMPACT_ATOMS: atom_id res chain seq x y z
N MET A 1 -19.59 -18.50 4.95
CA MET A 1 -18.32 -18.17 5.61
C MET A 1 -18.09 -16.69 5.39
N SER A 2 -17.89 -15.89 6.45
CA SER A 2 -17.45 -14.50 6.30
C SER A 2 -16.04 -14.48 5.70
N LEU A 3 -15.77 -13.47 4.87
CA LEU A 3 -14.41 -13.21 4.39
C LEU A 3 -13.55 -12.74 5.57
N SER A 4 -12.27 -13.07 5.56
CA SER A 4 -11.28 -12.45 6.47
C SER A 4 -10.93 -11.05 5.99
N ASP A 5 -10.38 -10.19 6.86
CA ASP A 5 -9.90 -8.86 6.48
C ASP A 5 -8.83 -8.94 5.39
N ALA A 6 -7.98 -9.98 5.43
CA ALA A 6 -7.01 -10.24 4.38
C ALA A 6 -7.66 -10.56 3.02
N ASP A 7 -8.78 -11.30 3.00
CA ASP A 7 -9.51 -11.60 1.76
C ASP A 7 -10.25 -10.36 1.23
N VAL A 8 -10.80 -9.54 2.14
CA VAL A 8 -11.43 -8.26 1.78
C VAL A 8 -10.40 -7.32 1.18
N TYR A 9 -9.24 -7.16 1.85
CA TYR A 9 -8.13 -6.35 1.35
C TYR A 9 -7.67 -6.83 -0.03
N ASP A 10 -7.49 -8.13 -0.23
CA ASP A 10 -7.05 -8.71 -1.50
C ASP A 10 -8.02 -8.45 -2.65
N ARG A 11 -9.32 -8.51 -2.40
CA ARG A 11 -10.36 -8.20 -3.40
C ARG A 11 -10.42 -6.72 -3.73
N PHE A 12 -10.10 -5.87 -2.78
CA PHE A 12 -10.13 -4.41 -2.91
C PHE A 12 -8.77 -3.86 -3.37
N MET A 13 -7.88 -3.60 -2.44
CA MET A 13 -6.57 -2.97 -2.71
C MET A 13 -5.55 -3.95 -3.31
N GLY A 14 -5.68 -5.25 -3.05
CA GLY A 14 -4.78 -6.27 -3.58
C GLY A 14 -4.70 -6.33 -5.10
N ARG A 15 -5.76 -5.91 -5.79
CA ARG A 15 -5.78 -5.79 -7.26
C ARG A 15 -4.76 -4.77 -7.79
N TYR A 16 -4.49 -3.72 -7.02
CA TYR A 16 -3.57 -2.65 -7.35
C TYR A 16 -2.20 -2.86 -6.70
N SER A 17 -2.15 -3.33 -5.46
CA SER A 17 -0.90 -3.48 -4.71
C SER A 17 -0.02 -4.62 -5.23
N ARG A 18 -0.60 -5.71 -5.76
CA ARG A 18 0.17 -6.81 -6.34
C ARG A 18 0.91 -6.40 -7.63
N PRO A 19 0.25 -5.82 -8.65
CA PRO A 19 0.98 -5.34 -9.83
C PRO A 19 1.95 -4.18 -9.50
N LEU A 20 1.69 -3.37 -8.45
CA LEU A 20 2.59 -2.32 -8.01
C LEU A 20 3.91 -2.87 -7.44
N ALA A 21 3.90 -4.05 -6.83
CA ALA A 21 5.09 -4.62 -6.20
C ALA A 21 6.27 -4.78 -7.19
N VAL A 22 6.00 -5.14 -8.44
CA VAL A 22 7.04 -5.33 -9.47
C VAL A 22 7.76 -4.02 -9.79
N PRO A 23 7.11 -2.96 -10.32
CA PRO A 23 7.79 -1.71 -10.64
C PRO A 23 8.35 -1.00 -9.41
N PHE A 24 7.77 -1.19 -8.22
CA PHE A 24 8.32 -0.65 -6.98
C PHE A 24 9.62 -1.36 -6.58
N ALA A 25 9.68 -2.69 -6.65
CA ALA A 25 10.90 -3.45 -6.39
C ALA A 25 12.01 -3.16 -7.43
N ASP A 26 11.64 -2.91 -8.70
CA ASP A 26 12.57 -2.47 -9.74
C ASP A 26 13.16 -1.09 -9.41
N PHE A 27 12.31 -0.14 -9.01
CA PHE A 27 12.74 1.20 -8.59
C PHE A 27 13.67 1.14 -7.37
N ALA A 28 13.35 0.30 -6.38
CA ALA A 28 14.17 0.14 -5.19
C ALA A 28 15.59 -0.35 -5.52
N GLY A 29 15.78 -1.15 -6.57
CA GLY A 29 17.09 -1.62 -6.99
C GLY A 29 17.69 -2.61 -5.99
N LEU A 30 16.95 -3.65 -5.65
CA LEU A 30 17.30 -4.61 -4.60
C LEU A 30 18.61 -5.35 -4.87
N PRO A 31 19.45 -5.59 -3.85
CA PRO A 31 20.57 -6.49 -3.96
C PRO A 31 20.09 -7.95 -4.12
N LEU A 32 20.53 -8.65 -5.16
CA LEU A 32 20.07 -10.01 -5.50
C LEU A 32 20.34 -11.05 -4.41
N ASP A 33 21.38 -10.84 -3.58
CA ASP A 33 21.80 -11.75 -2.52
C ASP A 33 21.62 -11.18 -1.11
N GLY A 34 20.90 -10.06 -0.98
CA GLY A 34 20.70 -9.34 0.27
C GLY A 34 19.56 -9.90 1.11
N ARG A 35 19.59 -9.58 2.41
CA ARG A 35 18.47 -9.75 3.34
C ARG A 35 17.54 -8.55 3.23
N VAL A 36 16.26 -8.79 3.00
CA VAL A 36 15.28 -7.75 2.74
C VAL A 36 14.18 -7.79 3.78
N LEU A 37 13.79 -6.61 4.27
CA LEU A 37 12.64 -6.42 5.15
C LEU A 37 11.49 -5.75 4.40
N ASP A 38 10.31 -6.35 4.48
CA ASP A 38 9.01 -5.79 4.05
C ASP A 38 8.30 -5.22 5.28
N VAL A 39 8.15 -3.90 5.36
CA VAL A 39 7.53 -3.19 6.48
C VAL A 39 6.09 -2.83 6.15
N GLY A 40 5.14 -3.26 7.00
CA GLY A 40 3.71 -3.17 6.75
C GLY A 40 3.28 -4.10 5.62
N CYS A 41 3.69 -5.36 5.72
CA CYS A 41 3.57 -6.34 4.64
C CYS A 41 2.12 -6.67 4.25
N GLY A 42 1.14 -6.37 5.12
CA GLY A 42 -0.25 -6.73 4.90
C GLY A 42 -0.41 -8.23 4.58
N PRO A 43 -1.31 -8.60 3.67
CA PRO A 43 -1.48 -9.99 3.24
C PRO A 43 -0.40 -10.49 2.25
N GLY A 44 0.67 -9.68 1.96
CA GLY A 44 1.90 -10.14 1.31
C GLY A 44 2.09 -9.77 -0.15
N ALA A 45 1.51 -8.69 -0.64
CA ALA A 45 1.66 -8.26 -2.03
C ALA A 45 3.15 -8.02 -2.41
N LEU A 46 3.87 -7.20 -1.64
CA LEU A 46 5.30 -6.95 -1.84
C LEU A 46 6.13 -8.16 -1.40
N THR A 47 5.79 -8.79 -0.28
CA THR A 47 6.51 -9.98 0.23
C THR A 47 6.62 -11.08 -0.82
N ALA A 48 5.56 -11.34 -1.60
CA ALA A 48 5.56 -12.34 -2.66
C ALA A 48 6.60 -12.02 -3.75
N GLU A 49 6.67 -10.78 -4.18
CA GLU A 49 7.63 -10.30 -5.17
C GLU A 49 9.07 -10.37 -4.64
N LEU A 50 9.30 -9.93 -3.39
CA LEU A 50 10.60 -10.01 -2.74
C LEU A 50 11.08 -11.46 -2.59
N ALA A 51 10.18 -12.38 -2.20
CA ALA A 51 10.47 -13.81 -2.07
C ALA A 51 10.82 -14.45 -3.44
N GLN A 52 10.18 -13.99 -4.51
CA GLN A 52 10.51 -14.45 -5.86
C GLN A 52 11.91 -13.98 -6.30
N ARG A 53 12.30 -12.74 -5.97
CA ARG A 53 13.60 -12.15 -6.37
C ARG A 53 14.76 -12.63 -5.54
N ALA A 54 14.65 -12.56 -4.22
CA ALA A 54 15.74 -12.83 -3.29
C ALA A 54 15.75 -14.26 -2.74
N GLY A 55 14.65 -14.99 -2.89
CA GLY A 55 14.38 -16.25 -2.21
C GLY A 55 13.73 -16.05 -0.83
N PRO A 56 12.74 -16.89 -0.47
CA PRO A 56 11.91 -16.67 0.72
C PRO A 56 12.70 -16.65 2.03
N GLY A 57 13.80 -17.40 2.14
CA GLY A 57 14.64 -17.44 3.34
C GLY A 57 15.46 -16.15 3.58
N ARG A 58 15.48 -15.21 2.65
CA ARG A 58 16.14 -13.91 2.79
C ARG A 58 15.16 -12.76 3.03
N VAL A 59 13.86 -13.05 3.01
CA VAL A 59 12.81 -12.06 3.24
C VAL A 59 12.29 -12.20 4.66
N THR A 60 12.26 -11.08 5.36
CA THR A 60 11.54 -10.90 6.61
C THR A 60 10.40 -9.91 6.36
N ALA A 61 9.25 -10.11 6.99
CA ALA A 61 8.08 -9.26 6.84
C ALA A 61 7.54 -8.88 8.22
N VAL A 62 7.08 -7.64 8.38
CA VAL A 62 6.44 -7.17 9.61
C VAL A 62 5.14 -6.47 9.31
N ASP A 63 4.16 -6.63 10.20
CA ASP A 63 2.87 -5.92 10.16
C ASP A 63 2.30 -5.82 11.59
N PRO A 64 1.64 -4.73 12.01
CA PRO A 64 1.01 -4.65 13.33
C PRO A 64 -0.26 -5.52 13.45
N SER A 65 -0.91 -5.88 12.34
CA SER A 65 -2.12 -6.71 12.32
C SER A 65 -1.79 -8.20 12.49
N GLU A 66 -2.28 -8.80 13.57
CA GLU A 66 -2.14 -10.26 13.79
C GLU A 66 -2.80 -11.06 12.67
N GLU A 67 -3.90 -10.56 12.12
CA GLU A 67 -4.64 -11.25 11.05
C GLU A 67 -3.83 -11.28 9.74
N PHE A 68 -3.21 -10.16 9.36
CA PHE A 68 -2.33 -10.11 8.18
C PHE A 68 -1.08 -10.97 8.38
N VAL A 69 -0.47 -10.93 9.56
CA VAL A 69 0.66 -11.80 9.92
C VAL A 69 0.30 -13.27 9.80
N ALA A 70 -0.85 -13.69 10.33
CA ALA A 70 -1.33 -15.08 10.23
C ALA A 70 -1.60 -15.49 8.78
N ALA A 71 -2.26 -14.62 7.99
CA ALA A 71 -2.52 -14.85 6.58
C ALA A 71 -1.22 -15.02 5.78
N LEU A 72 -0.24 -14.13 6.01
CA LEU A 72 1.04 -14.18 5.30
C LEU A 72 1.85 -15.43 5.67
N ARG A 73 1.90 -15.83 6.93
CA ARG A 73 2.56 -17.08 7.37
C ARG A 73 2.00 -18.29 6.65
N GLY A 74 0.68 -18.35 6.48
CA GLY A 74 0.01 -19.42 5.74
C GLY A 74 0.34 -19.44 4.25
N ARG A 75 0.48 -18.26 3.62
CA ARG A 75 0.73 -18.10 2.18
C ARG A 75 2.21 -18.31 1.80
N HIS A 76 3.14 -17.88 2.67
CA HIS A 76 4.59 -17.88 2.41
C HIS A 76 5.39 -18.53 3.56
N PRO A 77 5.29 -19.87 3.76
CA PRO A 77 5.88 -20.56 4.90
C PRO A 77 7.42 -20.48 4.98
N GLY A 78 8.08 -20.03 3.91
CA GLY A 78 9.54 -19.82 3.88
C GLY A 78 9.98 -18.42 4.28
N VAL A 79 9.05 -17.47 4.51
CA VAL A 79 9.32 -16.09 4.90
C VAL A 79 9.20 -15.97 6.42
N GLN A 80 10.13 -15.26 7.06
CA GLN A 80 10.02 -14.93 8.48
C GLN A 80 9.02 -13.79 8.64
N VAL A 81 7.91 -14.02 9.36
CA VAL A 81 6.85 -13.01 9.56
C VAL A 81 6.70 -12.71 11.05
N ILE A 82 6.82 -11.44 11.43
CA ILE A 82 6.80 -10.96 12.81
C ILE A 82 5.72 -9.88 12.94
N ARG A 83 5.01 -9.89 14.06
CA ARG A 83 4.09 -8.80 14.38
C ARG A 83 4.86 -7.65 15.01
N ALA A 84 4.89 -6.50 14.34
CA ALA A 84 5.50 -5.27 14.84
C ALA A 84 4.97 -4.05 14.07
N PRO A 85 4.86 -2.86 14.72
CA PRO A 85 4.64 -1.60 14.02
C PRO A 85 5.94 -1.14 13.33
N ALA A 86 5.81 -0.24 12.38
CA ALA A 86 6.95 0.31 11.64
C ALA A 86 7.86 1.18 12.53
N GLU A 87 7.28 1.81 13.55
CA GLU A 87 7.92 2.74 14.47
C GLU A 87 8.76 2.05 15.57
N ASP A 88 8.63 0.72 15.72
CA ASP A 88 9.38 -0.08 16.72
C ASP A 88 9.71 -1.45 16.14
N LEU A 89 10.73 -1.49 15.29
CA LEU A 89 11.15 -2.73 14.61
C LEU A 89 12.02 -3.59 15.54
N PRO A 90 11.65 -4.88 15.77
CA PRO A 90 12.29 -5.76 16.74
C PRO A 90 13.60 -6.37 16.19
N PHE A 91 14.47 -5.54 15.61
CA PHE A 91 15.73 -5.95 15.03
C PHE A 91 16.87 -5.05 15.51
N GLU A 92 18.07 -5.61 15.55
CA GLU A 92 19.29 -4.82 15.76
C GLU A 92 19.56 -3.91 14.55
N GLY A 93 20.38 -2.87 14.75
CA GLY A 93 20.80 -1.99 13.67
C GLY A 93 21.61 -2.74 12.60
N GLY A 94 21.42 -2.36 11.34
CA GLY A 94 22.20 -2.91 10.23
C GLY A 94 21.93 -4.36 9.85
N CYS A 95 20.76 -4.91 10.24
CA CYS A 95 20.43 -6.32 9.99
C CYS A 95 20.05 -6.62 8.53
N PHE A 96 19.63 -5.62 7.75
CA PHE A 96 19.11 -5.81 6.41
C PHE A 96 19.93 -5.03 5.38
N ASP A 97 20.01 -5.56 4.17
CA ASP A 97 20.60 -4.88 3.02
C ASP A 97 19.64 -3.90 2.38
N ALA A 98 18.34 -4.17 2.51
CA ALA A 98 17.26 -3.28 2.06
C ALA A 98 16.02 -3.39 2.96
N THR A 99 15.34 -2.27 3.19
CA THR A 99 14.03 -2.21 3.85
C THR A 99 13.04 -1.46 2.96
N LEU A 100 11.88 -2.05 2.74
CA LEU A 100 10.85 -1.51 1.85
C LEU A 100 9.52 -1.38 2.57
N ALA A 101 8.76 -0.33 2.22
CA ALA A 101 7.39 -0.11 2.70
C ALA A 101 6.47 0.23 1.51
N GLN A 102 5.58 -0.70 1.14
CA GLN A 102 4.63 -0.50 0.06
C GLN A 102 3.26 -0.10 0.60
N LEU A 103 2.85 1.16 0.34
CA LEU A 103 1.53 1.70 0.70
C LEU A 103 1.28 1.75 2.23
N VAL A 104 2.33 2.01 3.00
CA VAL A 104 2.31 1.98 4.48
C VAL A 104 2.60 3.33 5.11
N VAL A 105 3.51 4.13 4.54
CA VAL A 105 3.94 5.41 5.12
C VAL A 105 2.76 6.36 5.39
N ASN A 106 1.72 6.30 4.57
CA ASN A 106 0.51 7.11 4.70
C ASN A 106 -0.42 6.70 5.86
N VAL A 107 -0.19 5.53 6.46
CA VAL A 107 -1.00 4.97 7.56
C VAL A 107 -0.18 4.72 8.83
N MET A 108 1.09 5.08 8.87
CA MET A 108 1.92 5.09 10.08
C MET A 108 1.43 6.18 11.05
N ASP A 109 1.47 5.91 12.33
CA ASP A 109 1.16 6.90 13.38
C ASP A 109 2.20 8.05 13.37
N ASP A 110 3.49 7.72 13.19
CA ASP A 110 4.59 8.66 12.96
C ASP A 110 5.46 8.19 11.77
N PRO A 111 5.16 8.70 10.55
CA PRO A 111 5.90 8.32 9.35
C PRO A 111 7.42 8.57 9.43
N VAL A 112 7.83 9.63 10.12
CA VAL A 112 9.26 9.95 10.27
C VAL A 112 9.94 8.98 11.22
N ALA A 113 9.27 8.58 12.31
CA ALA A 113 9.77 7.56 13.23
C ALA A 113 9.87 6.21 12.53
N GLY A 114 8.83 5.78 11.78
CA GLY A 114 8.86 4.54 11.02
C GLY A 114 9.98 4.50 9.98
N LEU A 115 10.16 5.57 9.19
CA LEU A 115 11.26 5.66 8.23
C LEU A 115 12.64 5.67 8.92
N ARG A 116 12.76 6.28 10.11
CA ARG A 116 13.99 6.27 10.90
C ARG A 116 14.31 4.86 11.42
N GLU A 117 13.32 4.09 11.84
CA GLU A 117 13.48 2.69 12.23
C GLU A 117 13.90 1.83 11.02
N MET A 118 13.28 2.05 9.86
CA MET A 118 13.70 1.39 8.61
C MET A 118 15.17 1.68 8.30
N ALA A 119 15.61 2.94 8.41
CA ALA A 119 17.01 3.29 8.24
C ALA A 119 17.91 2.65 9.29
N ARG A 120 17.51 2.65 10.57
CA ARG A 120 18.27 2.04 11.67
C ARG A 120 18.56 0.55 11.45
N VAL A 121 17.55 -0.21 10.99
CA VAL A 121 17.71 -1.66 10.78
C VAL A 121 18.37 -2.01 9.45
N THR A 122 18.49 -1.04 8.55
CA THR A 122 19.24 -1.17 7.29
C THR A 122 20.73 -0.91 7.56
N ARG A 123 21.62 -1.70 6.95
CA ARG A 123 23.07 -1.45 7.08
C ARG A 123 23.47 -0.13 6.41
N ASP A 124 24.61 0.41 6.83
CA ASP A 124 25.18 1.60 6.20
C ASP A 124 25.32 1.42 4.68
N GLY A 125 24.79 2.39 3.93
CA GLY A 125 24.72 2.35 2.46
C GLY A 125 23.75 1.32 1.89
N GLY A 126 22.93 0.67 2.73
CA GLY A 126 21.82 -0.16 2.30
C GLY A 126 20.63 0.67 1.82
N VAL A 127 19.66 0.04 1.18
CA VAL A 127 18.53 0.72 0.54
C VAL A 127 17.34 0.82 1.49
N VAL A 128 16.83 2.02 1.66
CA VAL A 128 15.48 2.26 2.22
C VAL A 128 14.59 2.75 1.09
N ALA A 129 13.43 2.11 0.88
CA ALA A 129 12.49 2.52 -0.16
C ALA A 129 11.04 2.49 0.34
N ALA A 130 10.23 3.42 -0.15
CA ALA A 130 8.80 3.44 0.12
C ALA A 130 8.00 3.89 -1.09
N CYS A 131 6.72 3.50 -1.14
CA CYS A 131 5.77 4.05 -2.08
C CYS A 131 4.41 4.33 -1.43
N VAL A 132 3.71 5.32 -1.95
CA VAL A 132 2.36 5.74 -1.52
C VAL A 132 1.56 6.13 -2.75
N TRP A 133 0.27 5.78 -2.80
CA TRP A 133 -0.60 6.23 -3.89
C TRP A 133 -0.61 7.75 -4.01
N ASP A 134 -0.64 8.24 -5.25
CA ASP A 134 -0.96 9.63 -5.53
C ASP A 134 -2.46 9.85 -5.32
N PHE A 135 -2.81 10.53 -4.23
CA PHE A 135 -4.20 10.86 -3.94
C PHE A 135 -4.61 12.26 -4.43
N THR A 136 -3.76 12.96 -5.16
CA THR A 136 -4.13 14.28 -5.75
C THR A 136 -5.23 14.14 -6.81
N ASP A 137 -5.22 13.00 -7.52
CA ASP A 137 -6.26 12.62 -8.48
C ASP A 137 -7.12 11.45 -7.93
N GLY A 138 -7.19 11.28 -6.59
CA GLY A 138 -7.99 10.26 -5.92
C GLY A 138 -7.39 8.84 -5.92
N GLY A 139 -6.24 8.63 -6.57
CA GLY A 139 -5.56 7.32 -6.64
C GLY A 139 -6.41 6.24 -7.32
N PRO A 140 -6.22 4.96 -6.95
CA PRO A 140 -6.95 3.84 -7.57
C PRO A 140 -8.47 3.86 -7.35
N ILE A 141 -8.93 4.68 -6.39
CA ILE A 141 -10.35 4.80 -6.03
C ILE A 141 -10.88 6.24 -6.22
N GLY A 142 -10.19 7.03 -7.05
CA GLY A 142 -10.59 8.40 -7.39
C GLY A 142 -12.05 8.52 -7.86
N PRO A 143 -12.50 7.73 -8.85
CA PRO A 143 -13.89 7.78 -9.31
C PRO A 143 -14.95 7.53 -8.20
N PHE A 144 -14.61 6.75 -7.19
CA PHE A 144 -15.46 6.54 -6.02
C PHE A 144 -15.57 7.81 -5.16
N TRP A 145 -14.42 8.43 -4.81
CA TRP A 145 -14.43 9.62 -3.96
C TRP A 145 -15.03 10.84 -4.67
N ASP A 146 -14.82 10.98 -5.99
CA ASP A 146 -15.48 12.01 -6.80
C ASP A 146 -17.00 11.86 -6.80
N ALA A 147 -17.49 10.63 -6.86
CA ALA A 147 -18.91 10.33 -6.75
C ALA A 147 -19.44 10.58 -5.32
N ALA A 148 -18.68 10.19 -4.31
CA ALA A 148 -19.03 10.43 -2.91
C ALA A 148 -19.13 11.93 -2.59
N GLN A 149 -18.17 12.74 -3.06
CA GLN A 149 -18.21 14.20 -2.90
C GLN A 149 -19.37 14.87 -3.65
N ALA A 150 -19.74 14.35 -4.81
CA ALA A 150 -20.93 14.85 -5.51
C ALA A 150 -22.23 14.53 -4.77
N LEU A 151 -22.27 13.41 -4.04
CA LEU A 151 -23.40 13.02 -3.20
C LEU A 151 -23.40 13.72 -1.84
N ASP A 152 -22.23 13.97 -1.29
CA ASP A 152 -22.00 14.59 0.02
C ASP A 152 -20.74 15.47 -0.03
N PRO A 153 -20.88 16.78 -0.26
CA PRO A 153 -19.74 17.71 -0.36
C PRO A 153 -18.87 17.81 0.88
N GLU A 154 -19.36 17.39 2.04
CA GLU A 154 -18.63 17.43 3.32
C GLU A 154 -17.89 16.11 3.62
N VAL A 155 -17.96 15.11 2.72
CA VAL A 155 -17.27 13.84 2.93
C VAL A 155 -15.74 14.03 2.92
N GLU A 156 -15.08 13.48 3.92
CA GLU A 156 -13.63 13.43 3.96
C GLU A 156 -13.10 12.32 3.04
N THR A 157 -12.33 12.69 2.03
CA THR A 157 -11.82 11.74 1.02
C THR A 157 -10.44 11.17 1.34
N GLY A 158 -9.83 11.57 2.46
CA GLY A 158 -8.48 11.15 2.83
C GLY A 158 -7.38 11.65 1.87
N SER A 159 -7.66 12.67 1.07
CA SER A 159 -6.76 13.19 0.04
C SER A 159 -5.46 13.82 0.55
N VAL A 160 -5.33 14.04 1.86
CA VAL A 160 -4.13 14.63 2.50
C VAL A 160 -3.49 13.61 3.45
N CYS A 161 -2.87 12.59 2.88
CA CYS A 161 -2.10 11.62 3.65
C CYS A 161 -0.59 11.87 3.52
N PRO A 162 0.23 11.47 4.51
CA PRO A 162 1.68 11.50 4.39
C PRO A 162 2.18 10.80 3.13
N GLY A 163 3.04 11.44 2.36
CA GLY A 163 3.62 10.87 1.14
C GLY A 163 2.74 10.87 -0.12
N SER A 164 1.46 11.26 -0.04
CA SER A 164 0.47 11.12 -1.12
C SER A 164 0.56 12.15 -2.25
N ARG A 165 1.53 13.05 -2.23
CA ARG A 165 1.73 14.09 -3.26
C ARG A 165 3.19 14.18 -3.67
N ALA A 166 3.44 14.76 -4.85
CA ALA A 166 4.79 14.92 -5.40
C ALA A 166 5.77 15.51 -4.39
N GLY A 167 6.93 14.87 -4.21
CA GLY A 167 8.02 15.30 -3.35
C GLY A 167 7.80 15.12 -1.85
N HIS A 168 6.57 14.92 -1.37
CA HIS A 168 6.29 14.82 0.07
C HIS A 168 6.93 13.57 0.68
N LEU A 169 6.96 12.45 -0.05
CA LEU A 169 7.62 11.23 0.43
C LEU A 169 9.14 11.47 0.59
N ALA A 170 9.77 12.16 -0.36
CA ALA A 170 11.18 12.54 -0.27
C ALA A 170 11.46 13.50 0.90
N ASP A 171 10.54 14.41 1.23
CA ASP A 171 10.67 15.28 2.41
C ASP A 171 10.62 14.48 3.73
N LEU A 172 9.75 13.46 3.82
CA LEU A 172 9.71 12.54 4.96
C LEU A 172 11.01 11.75 5.10
N PHE A 173 11.59 11.28 4.00
CA PHE A 173 12.91 10.61 3.98
C PHE A 173 14.02 11.53 4.52
N ARG A 174 14.08 12.79 4.07
CA ARG A 174 15.02 13.78 4.59
C ARG A 174 14.84 14.03 6.09
N ALA A 175 13.59 14.15 6.55
CA ALA A 175 13.28 14.34 7.97
C ALA A 175 13.67 13.12 8.83
N ALA A 176 13.67 11.92 8.24
CA ALA A 176 14.15 10.70 8.89
C ALA A 176 15.70 10.56 8.89
N GLY A 177 16.42 11.42 8.17
CA GLY A 177 17.88 11.40 8.06
C GLY A 177 18.43 10.47 6.98
N ILE A 178 17.57 9.97 6.07
CA ILE A 178 17.95 9.11 4.96
C ILE A 178 18.63 9.95 3.88
N GLY A 179 19.78 9.47 3.38
CA GLY A 179 20.61 10.15 2.36
C GLY A 179 20.36 9.67 0.94
N ASP A 180 21.09 10.23 -0.02
CA ASP A 180 21.12 9.83 -1.44
C ASP A 180 19.71 9.59 -2.06
N ILE A 181 18.81 10.52 -1.80
CA ILE A 181 17.38 10.38 -2.13
C ILE A 181 17.18 10.44 -3.65
N VAL A 182 16.50 9.43 -4.17
CA VAL A 182 15.93 9.39 -5.53
C VAL A 182 14.42 9.33 -5.40
N ASP A 183 13.74 10.28 -6.01
CA ASP A 183 12.29 10.42 -6.02
C ASP A 183 11.72 10.19 -7.42
N GLY A 184 10.52 9.64 -7.50
CA GLY A 184 9.89 9.32 -8.79
C GLY A 184 8.42 8.91 -8.65
N ALA A 185 7.91 8.33 -9.72
CA ALA A 185 6.56 7.78 -9.74
C ALA A 185 6.54 6.49 -10.56
N VAL A 186 5.67 5.57 -10.18
CA VAL A 186 5.32 4.38 -10.96
C VAL A 186 3.80 4.33 -11.12
N ALA A 187 3.33 3.66 -12.16
CA ALA A 187 1.90 3.49 -12.39
C ALA A 187 1.59 2.03 -12.68
N VAL A 188 0.37 1.63 -12.36
CA VAL A 188 -0.18 0.31 -12.70
C VAL A 188 -1.57 0.47 -13.28
N ASP A 189 -1.89 -0.39 -14.22
CA ASP A 189 -3.18 -0.46 -14.88
C ASP A 189 -3.91 -1.72 -14.43
N VAL A 190 -5.15 -1.57 -13.98
CA VAL A 190 -6.01 -2.68 -13.57
C VAL A 190 -7.25 -2.69 -14.43
N GLU A 191 -7.44 -3.77 -15.18
CA GLU A 191 -8.63 -3.99 -15.99
C GLU A 191 -9.79 -4.51 -15.14
N HIS A 192 -10.96 -3.95 -15.38
CA HIS A 192 -12.24 -4.35 -14.79
C HIS A 192 -13.16 -4.83 -15.90
N ALA A 193 -13.53 -6.12 -15.84
CA ALA A 193 -14.37 -6.74 -16.86
C ALA A 193 -15.81 -6.21 -16.84
N THR A 194 -16.30 -5.80 -15.66
CA THR A 194 -17.63 -5.25 -15.45
C THR A 194 -17.58 -4.11 -14.43
N PHE A 195 -18.64 -3.32 -14.38
CA PHE A 195 -18.80 -2.33 -13.31
C PHE A 195 -18.92 -3.01 -11.94
N GLU A 196 -19.60 -4.12 -11.83
CA GLU A 196 -19.74 -4.88 -10.59
C GLU A 196 -18.38 -5.37 -10.07
N ASP A 197 -17.51 -5.81 -10.96
CA ASP A 197 -16.14 -6.22 -10.63
C ASP A 197 -15.32 -5.09 -9.96
N TRP A 198 -15.58 -3.84 -10.34
CA TRP A 198 -14.98 -2.66 -9.71
C TRP A 198 -15.74 -2.23 -8.44
N TRP A 199 -17.08 -2.30 -8.45
CA TRP A 199 -17.93 -1.78 -7.38
C TRP A 199 -18.04 -2.71 -6.15
N GLU A 200 -18.15 -4.03 -6.35
CA GLU A 200 -18.40 -5.00 -5.27
C GLU A 200 -17.40 -4.88 -4.10
N PRO A 201 -16.08 -4.69 -4.32
CA PRO A 201 -15.12 -4.55 -3.23
C PRO A 201 -15.42 -3.45 -2.22
N PHE A 202 -16.07 -2.36 -2.64
CA PHE A 202 -16.48 -1.28 -1.73
C PHE A 202 -17.63 -1.67 -0.78
N THR A 203 -18.28 -2.79 -1.02
CA THR A 203 -19.42 -3.29 -0.23
C THR A 203 -19.05 -4.46 0.69
N LEU A 204 -17.79 -4.90 0.70
CA LEU A 204 -17.35 -6.11 1.41
C LEU A 204 -17.01 -5.90 2.90
N GLY A 205 -17.20 -4.72 3.44
CA GLY A 205 -16.94 -4.42 4.86
C GLY A 205 -16.36 -3.03 5.07
N ASP A 206 -15.89 -2.78 6.27
CA ASP A 206 -15.38 -1.48 6.74
C ASP A 206 -13.85 -1.43 6.93
N VAL A 207 -13.13 -2.39 6.37
CA VAL A 207 -11.66 -2.48 6.43
C VAL A 207 -10.97 -1.26 5.80
N ALA A 208 -11.65 -0.59 4.86
CA ALA A 208 -11.17 0.64 4.24
C ALA A 208 -12.17 1.79 4.47
N PRO A 209 -11.71 3.06 4.52
CA PRO A 209 -12.60 4.22 4.68
C PRO A 209 -13.76 4.28 3.69
N SER A 210 -13.54 3.85 2.44
CA SER A 210 -14.58 3.78 1.41
C SER A 210 -15.66 2.74 1.73
N GLY A 211 -15.28 1.58 2.27
CA GLY A 211 -16.21 0.55 2.72
C GLY A 211 -17.03 1.01 3.92
N ALA A 212 -16.39 1.63 4.92
CA ALA A 212 -17.05 2.21 6.07
C ALA A 212 -18.08 3.29 5.64
N TYR A 213 -17.69 4.15 4.66
CA TYR A 213 -18.61 5.14 4.09
C TYR A 213 -19.84 4.49 3.46
N VAL A 214 -19.65 3.48 2.59
CA VAL A 214 -20.75 2.75 1.94
C VAL A 214 -21.64 2.06 2.97
N ALA A 215 -21.06 1.44 4.00
CA ALA A 215 -21.82 0.76 5.07
C ALA A 215 -22.68 1.73 5.88
N GLY A 216 -22.24 2.98 6.07
CA GLY A 216 -22.98 4.04 6.77
C GLY A 216 -24.10 4.70 5.97
N LEU A 217 -24.20 4.43 4.65
CA LEU A 217 -25.24 5.03 3.81
C LEU A 217 -26.58 4.32 3.91
N GLU A 218 -27.67 5.10 3.93
CA GLU A 218 -29.02 4.57 3.72
C GLU A 218 -29.15 3.95 2.31
N PRO A 219 -30.04 2.95 2.12
CA PRO A 219 -30.17 2.19 0.86
C PRO A 219 -30.32 3.07 -0.40
N ASP A 220 -31.12 4.12 -0.33
CA ASP A 220 -31.36 5.02 -1.47
C ASP A 220 -30.08 5.83 -1.80
N ARG A 221 -29.36 6.30 -0.79
CA ARG A 221 -28.09 7.02 -0.99
C ARG A 221 -26.97 6.10 -1.52
N ARG A 222 -26.95 4.84 -1.07
CA ARG A 222 -26.04 3.84 -1.61
C ARG A 222 -26.31 3.56 -3.09
N THR A 223 -27.58 3.46 -3.48
CA THR A 223 -27.98 3.32 -4.88
C THR A 223 -27.55 4.54 -5.70
N ALA A 224 -27.80 5.75 -5.20
CA ALA A 224 -27.38 6.98 -5.86
C ALA A 224 -25.85 7.06 -6.03
N LEU A 225 -25.06 6.72 -4.99
CA LEU A 225 -23.60 6.65 -5.07
C LEU A 225 -23.14 5.68 -6.17
N ARG A 226 -23.74 4.50 -6.21
CA ARG A 226 -23.41 3.47 -7.21
C ARG A 226 -23.65 3.97 -8.65
N GLU A 227 -24.77 4.63 -8.91
CA GLU A 227 -25.05 5.20 -10.24
C GLU A 227 -24.12 6.37 -10.57
N LEU A 228 -23.80 7.23 -9.60
CA LEU A 228 -22.80 8.29 -9.79
C LEU A 228 -21.39 7.75 -10.10
N CYS A 229 -21.00 6.63 -9.48
CA CYS A 229 -19.75 5.94 -9.84
C CYS A 229 -19.80 5.40 -11.27
N ARG A 230 -20.96 4.78 -11.65
CA ARG A 230 -21.14 4.23 -13.00
C ARG A 230 -21.04 5.30 -14.09
N GLU A 231 -21.59 6.48 -13.85
CA GLU A 231 -21.54 7.61 -14.79
C GLU A 231 -20.13 8.18 -14.99
N ARG A 232 -19.22 7.97 -14.01
CA ARG A 232 -17.82 8.47 -14.03
C ARG A 232 -16.84 7.49 -14.64
N LEU A 233 -17.24 6.24 -14.79
CA LEU A 233 -16.38 5.20 -15.35
C LEU A 233 -16.74 4.96 -16.82
N PRO A 234 -15.76 4.55 -17.65
CA PRO A 234 -16.05 4.13 -19.02
C PRO A 234 -16.95 2.89 -19.08
N GLU A 235 -17.51 2.61 -20.26
CA GLU A 235 -18.21 1.35 -20.51
C GLU A 235 -17.24 0.16 -20.35
N PRO A 236 -17.68 -0.93 -19.69
CA PRO A 236 -16.86 -2.13 -19.54
C PRO A 236 -16.53 -2.84 -20.87
N PRO A 237 -15.38 -3.51 -21.01
CA PRO A 237 -14.30 -3.52 -20.01
C PRO A 237 -13.55 -2.19 -19.97
N PHE A 238 -13.10 -1.75 -18.79
CA PHE A 238 -12.34 -0.52 -18.64
C PHE A 238 -11.11 -0.73 -17.75
N VAL A 239 -10.16 0.19 -17.87
CA VAL A 239 -8.93 0.21 -17.10
C VAL A 239 -8.94 1.37 -16.10
N VAL A 240 -8.57 1.08 -14.86
CA VAL A 240 -8.25 2.10 -13.86
C VAL A 240 -6.74 2.15 -13.70
N SER A 241 -6.15 3.29 -14.08
CA SER A 241 -4.73 3.56 -13.87
C SER A 241 -4.52 4.14 -12.48
N ALA A 242 -3.58 3.59 -11.74
CA ALA A 242 -3.19 4.08 -10.41
C ALA A 242 -1.71 4.45 -10.39
N LYS A 243 -1.42 5.71 -10.00
CA LYS A 243 -0.07 6.22 -9.84
C LYS A 243 0.34 6.17 -8.37
N ALA A 244 1.58 5.77 -8.10
CA ALA A 244 2.20 5.85 -6.79
C ALA A 244 3.47 6.68 -6.86
N TRP A 245 3.67 7.56 -5.87
CA TRP A 245 4.94 8.19 -5.61
C TRP A 245 5.88 7.17 -5.00
N VAL A 246 7.11 7.13 -5.46
CA VAL A 246 8.15 6.22 -5.00
C VAL A 246 9.39 7.01 -4.61
N THR A 247 9.98 6.65 -3.47
CA THR A 247 11.24 7.27 -3.01
C THR A 247 12.15 6.17 -2.49
N ARG A 248 13.44 6.28 -2.81
CA ARG A 248 14.48 5.46 -2.20
C ARG A 248 15.65 6.33 -1.74
N GLY A 249 16.41 5.84 -0.78
CA GLY A 249 17.63 6.48 -0.29
C GLY A 249 18.59 5.48 0.35
N ALA A 250 19.72 5.95 0.79
CA ALA A 250 20.72 5.18 1.54
C ALA A 250 20.55 5.42 3.06
N ALA A 251 20.61 4.33 3.84
CA ALA A 251 20.62 4.37 5.30
C ALA A 251 21.96 4.86 5.84
#